data_a62424764a7f19617046689b15706b13
#
_entry.id   a62424764a7f19617046689b15706b13
#
_cell.length_a   1.000
_cell.length_b   1.000
_cell.length_c   1.000
_cell.angle_alpha   90.00
_cell.angle_beta   90.00
_cell.angle_gamma   90.00
#
_symmetry.space_group_name_H-M   'P 1'
#
loop_
_entity.id
_entity.type
_entity.pdbx_description
1 polymer ?
#
loop_
_entity_poly.entity_id
_entity_poly.type
_entity_poly.pdbx_seq_one_letter_code
_entity_poly.pdbx_strand_id
1 'polypeptide(L)'
;MRAAWITDPHLEHLRPDHLDAFCRDVSEVGPDVVLLGGDIAVARNVVAMLSTLDDALRRPIYFVLGNHDYYGSSISDVRAKVGAFVSGSRALRWLPAIGVA
;
A
#
# COMPACT_ATOMS: atom_id res chain seq x y z
N MET A 1 -16.12 -1.48 14.46
CA MET A 1 -15.06 -1.07 13.52
C MET A 1 -15.29 -1.71 12.16
N ARG A 2 -15.06 -0.98 11.09
CA ARG A 2 -15.21 -1.48 9.72
C ARG A 2 -13.85 -1.50 9.05
N ALA A 3 -13.46 -2.63 8.48
CA ALA A 3 -12.19 -2.77 7.77
C ALA A 3 -12.43 -3.13 6.31
N ALA A 4 -11.69 -2.49 5.41
CA ALA A 4 -11.64 -2.88 4.00
C ALA A 4 -10.40 -3.75 3.79
N TRP A 5 -10.58 -4.95 3.26
CA TRP A 5 -9.48 -5.88 3.02
C TRP A 5 -9.27 -6.04 1.52
N ILE A 6 -8.09 -5.67 1.07
CA ILE A 6 -7.71 -5.70 -0.33
C ILE A 6 -6.51 -6.62 -0.47
N THR A 7 -6.61 -7.61 -1.37
CA THR A 7 -5.51 -8.55 -1.62
C THR A 7 -5.05 -8.43 -3.06
N ASP A 8 -3.74 -8.45 -3.26
CA ASP A 8 -3.09 -8.50 -4.57
C ASP A 8 -3.65 -7.47 -5.57
N PRO A 9 -3.69 -6.17 -5.21
CA PRO A 9 -4.37 -5.19 -6.08
C PRO A 9 -3.62 -4.90 -7.37
N HIS A 10 -2.30 -5.15 -7.45
CA HIS A 10 -1.51 -4.93 -8.67
C HIS A 10 -1.78 -3.56 -9.30
N LEU A 11 -1.58 -2.51 -8.52
CA LEU A 11 -1.95 -1.14 -8.90
C LEU A 11 -1.17 -0.63 -10.11
N GLU A 12 0.00 -1.23 -10.42
CA GLU A 12 0.78 -0.84 -11.57
C GLU A 12 0.05 -1.06 -12.89
N HIS A 13 -0.97 -1.91 -12.90
CA HIS A 13 -1.79 -2.17 -14.09
C HIS A 13 -2.93 -1.18 -14.28
N LEU A 14 -3.17 -0.31 -13.31
CA LEU A 14 -4.25 0.65 -13.39
C LEU A 14 -3.77 1.96 -14.02
N ARG A 15 -4.58 2.53 -14.91
CA ARG A 15 -4.35 3.89 -15.39
C ARG A 15 -4.73 4.87 -14.28
N PRO A 16 -4.19 6.11 -14.32
CA PRO A 16 -4.45 7.09 -13.25
C PRO A 16 -5.93 7.32 -12.95
N ASP A 17 -6.79 7.37 -13.96
CA ASP A 17 -8.22 7.56 -13.75
C ASP A 17 -8.87 6.35 -13.05
N HIS A 18 -8.41 5.14 -13.38
CA HIS A 18 -8.90 3.92 -12.73
C HIS A 18 -8.39 3.83 -11.30
N LEU A 19 -7.16 4.28 -11.04
CA LEU A 19 -6.62 4.31 -9.69
C LEU A 19 -7.40 5.27 -8.82
N ASP A 20 -7.75 6.46 -9.34
CA ASP A 20 -8.59 7.42 -8.63
C ASP A 20 -9.96 6.82 -8.32
N ALA A 21 -10.56 6.12 -9.27
CA ALA A 21 -11.86 5.46 -9.06
C ALA A 21 -11.76 4.38 -8.00
N PHE A 22 -10.67 3.60 -8.00
CA PHE A 22 -10.43 2.57 -6.99
C PHE A 22 -10.37 3.20 -5.58
N CYS A 23 -9.59 4.27 -5.43
CA CYS A 23 -9.47 4.95 -4.14
C CYS A 23 -10.80 5.54 -3.70
N ARG A 24 -11.57 6.10 -4.61
CA ARG A 24 -12.87 6.67 -4.32
C ARG A 24 -13.84 5.58 -3.86
N ASP A 25 -13.84 4.43 -4.53
CA ASP A 25 -14.70 3.30 -4.16
C ASP A 25 -14.38 2.80 -2.75
N VAL A 26 -13.09 2.68 -2.42
CA VAL A 26 -12.69 2.27 -1.08
C VAL A 26 -13.16 3.30 -0.05
N SER A 27 -13.00 4.58 -0.34
CA SER A 27 -13.41 5.65 0.57
C SER A 27 -14.92 5.69 0.79
N GLU A 28 -15.70 5.39 -0.25
CA GLU A 28 -17.17 5.40 -0.16
C GLU A 28 -17.71 4.28 0.73
N VAL A 29 -16.99 3.16 0.83
CA VAL A 29 -17.35 2.11 1.79
C VAL A 29 -17.25 2.63 3.22
N GLY A 30 -16.40 3.63 3.45
CA GLY A 30 -16.24 4.27 4.76
C GLY A 30 -15.55 3.39 5.80
N PRO A 31 -14.45 2.68 5.43
CA PRO A 31 -13.78 1.84 6.41
C PRO A 31 -13.01 2.70 7.42
N ASP A 32 -12.88 2.17 8.64
CA ASP A 32 -12.04 2.80 9.66
C ASP A 32 -10.57 2.53 9.39
N VAL A 33 -10.25 1.34 8.87
CA VAL A 33 -8.88 0.95 8.51
C VAL A 33 -8.90 0.18 7.21
N VAL A 34 -7.75 0.15 6.53
CA VAL A 34 -7.55 -0.62 5.30
C VAL A 34 -6.48 -1.67 5.58
N LEU A 35 -6.75 -2.90 5.18
CA LEU A 35 -5.80 -4.01 5.25
C LEU A 35 -5.38 -4.36 3.82
N LEU A 36 -4.09 -4.23 3.53
CA LEU A 36 -3.57 -4.39 2.17
C LEU A 36 -2.63 -5.58 2.12
N GLY A 37 -2.99 -6.58 1.36
CA GLY A 37 -2.42 -7.93 1.46
C GLY A 37 -1.18 -8.23 0.63
N GLY A 38 -0.50 -7.26 0.08
CA GLY A 38 0.72 -7.51 -0.70
C GLY A 38 0.47 -7.51 -2.20
N ASP A 39 1.56 -7.67 -2.98
CA ASP A 39 1.52 -7.52 -4.45
C ASP A 39 0.81 -6.23 -4.84
N ILE A 40 1.23 -5.15 -4.19
CA ILE A 40 0.63 -3.83 -4.38
C ILE A 40 1.00 -3.29 -5.76
N ALA A 41 2.26 -3.45 -6.15
CA ALA A 41 2.79 -2.94 -7.41
C ALA A 41 4.08 -3.70 -7.75
N VAL A 42 5.00 -3.07 -8.48
CA VAL A 42 6.35 -3.60 -8.67
C VAL A 42 7.33 -2.64 -8.00
N ALA A 43 8.61 -3.06 -7.87
CA ALA A 43 9.59 -2.33 -7.07
C ALA A 43 9.70 -0.85 -7.42
N ARG A 44 9.67 -0.50 -8.71
CA ARG A 44 9.82 0.90 -9.12
C ARG A 44 8.58 1.74 -8.79
N ASN A 45 7.42 1.11 -8.56
CA ASN A 45 6.15 1.81 -8.37
C ASN A 45 5.61 1.71 -6.96
N VAL A 46 6.11 0.77 -6.15
CA VAL A 46 5.45 0.46 -4.87
C VAL A 46 5.38 1.66 -3.93
N VAL A 47 6.46 2.43 -3.83
CA VAL A 47 6.45 3.62 -2.96
C VAL A 47 5.49 4.68 -3.50
N ALA A 48 5.49 4.90 -4.82
CA ALA A 48 4.55 5.86 -5.43
C ALA A 48 3.10 5.45 -5.21
N MET A 49 2.81 4.15 -5.31
CA MET A 49 1.45 3.64 -5.08
C MET A 49 1.04 3.77 -3.62
N LEU A 50 1.96 3.47 -2.69
CA LEU A 50 1.69 3.67 -1.26
C LEU A 50 1.43 5.15 -0.95
N SER A 51 2.18 6.05 -1.58
CA SER A 51 1.98 7.50 -1.42
C SER A 51 0.60 7.92 -1.93
N THR A 52 0.19 7.40 -3.07
CA THR A 52 -1.14 7.70 -3.62
C THR A 52 -2.24 7.22 -2.68
N LEU A 53 -2.12 6.01 -2.15
CA LEU A 53 -3.11 5.48 -1.22
C LEU A 53 -3.15 6.28 0.08
N ASP A 54 -1.99 6.66 0.60
CA ASP A 54 -1.88 7.47 1.82
C ASP A 54 -2.62 8.80 1.64
N ASP A 55 -2.37 9.49 0.53
CA ASP A 55 -2.99 10.78 0.25
C ASP A 55 -4.49 10.67 0.01
N ALA A 56 -4.92 9.61 -0.68
CA ALA A 56 -6.30 9.47 -1.11
C ALA A 56 -7.22 8.93 -0.02
N LEU A 57 -6.74 7.96 0.76
CA LEU A 57 -7.62 7.24 1.71
C LEU A 57 -7.68 7.90 3.08
N ARG A 58 -6.61 8.54 3.53
CA ARG A 58 -6.53 9.34 4.78
C ARG A 58 -7.05 8.59 6.01
N ARG A 59 -6.66 7.32 6.12
CA ARG A 59 -7.00 6.47 7.26
C ARG A 59 -5.90 5.43 7.42
N PRO A 60 -5.80 4.78 8.58
CA PRO A 60 -4.73 3.79 8.78
C PRO A 60 -4.77 2.70 7.73
N ILE A 61 -3.62 2.44 7.13
CA ILE A 61 -3.45 1.40 6.12
C ILE A 61 -2.39 0.44 6.63
N TYR A 62 -2.81 -0.77 6.99
CA TYR A 62 -1.91 -1.85 7.38
C TYR A 62 -1.60 -2.68 6.16
N PHE A 63 -0.33 -2.89 5.86
CA PHE A 63 0.03 -3.61 4.64
C PHE A 63 1.22 -4.53 4.86
N VAL A 64 1.34 -5.51 3.96
CA VAL A 64 2.52 -6.37 3.82
C VAL A 64 2.97 -6.27 2.37
N LEU A 65 4.23 -6.65 2.11
CA LEU A 65 4.76 -6.71 0.75
C LEU A 65 4.68 -8.16 0.25
N GLY A 66 4.37 -8.32 -1.03
CA GLY A 66 4.34 -9.61 -1.69
C GLY A 66 5.48 -9.75 -2.69
N ASN A 67 5.52 -10.87 -3.41
CA ASN A 67 6.61 -11.14 -4.35
C ASN A 67 6.73 -10.09 -5.45
N HIS A 68 5.61 -9.64 -6.00
CA HIS A 68 5.62 -8.66 -7.10
C HIS A 68 6.20 -7.33 -6.67
N ASP A 69 6.07 -6.96 -5.40
CA ASP A 69 6.58 -5.68 -4.91
C ASP A 69 8.11 -5.60 -5.00
N TYR A 70 8.78 -6.75 -5.12
CA TYR A 70 10.24 -6.80 -5.25
C TYR A 70 10.72 -6.95 -6.70
N TYR A 71 9.82 -7.13 -7.66
CA TYR A 71 10.20 -7.33 -9.06
C TYR A 71 10.94 -6.12 -9.60
N GLY A 72 12.08 -6.39 -10.20
CA GLY A 72 12.94 -5.36 -10.79
C GLY A 72 13.95 -4.77 -9.82
N SER A 73 14.04 -5.29 -8.59
CA SER A 73 14.99 -4.84 -7.59
C SER A 73 15.33 -5.99 -6.65
N SER A 74 16.02 -5.68 -5.57
CA SER A 74 16.34 -6.66 -4.52
C SER A 74 15.39 -6.48 -3.34
N ILE A 75 15.26 -7.54 -2.55
CA ILE A 75 14.46 -7.50 -1.32
C ILE A 75 14.99 -6.39 -0.39
N SER A 76 16.31 -6.33 -0.20
CA SER A 76 16.90 -5.35 0.72
C SER A 76 16.66 -3.90 0.25
N ASP A 77 16.78 -3.63 -1.05
CA ASP A 77 16.58 -2.29 -1.57
C ASP A 77 15.13 -1.84 -1.43
N VAL A 78 14.17 -2.69 -1.76
CA VAL A 78 12.76 -2.36 -1.64
C VAL A 78 12.38 -2.14 -0.18
N ARG A 79 12.84 -3.02 0.71
CA ARG A 79 12.56 -2.87 2.15
C ARG A 79 13.13 -1.56 2.68
N ALA A 80 14.33 -1.17 2.24
CA ALA A 80 14.93 0.09 2.67
C ALA A 80 14.10 1.29 2.21
N LYS A 81 13.66 1.28 0.95
CA LYS A 81 12.85 2.38 0.40
C LYS A 81 11.49 2.48 1.06
N VAL A 82 10.81 1.35 1.22
CA VAL A 82 9.49 1.32 1.84
C VAL A 82 9.58 1.74 3.31
N GLY A 83 10.57 1.22 4.03
CA GLY A 83 10.77 1.57 5.42
C GLY A 83 11.02 3.06 5.62
N ALA A 84 11.87 3.66 4.77
CA ALA A 84 12.15 5.08 4.84
C ALA A 84 10.89 5.92 4.56
N PHE A 85 10.10 5.52 3.57
CA PHE A 85 8.87 6.23 3.24
C PHE A 85 7.85 6.14 4.35
N VAL A 86 7.64 4.93 4.89
CA VAL A 86 6.64 4.68 5.94
C VAL A 86 6.96 5.45 7.21
N SER A 87 8.25 5.61 7.54
CA SER A 87 8.63 6.33 8.75
C SER A 87 8.18 7.79 8.75
N GLY A 88 7.96 8.38 7.56
CA GLY A 88 7.42 9.72 7.44
C GLY A 88 5.90 9.79 7.29
N SER A 89 5.21 8.67 7.29
CA SER A 89 3.77 8.62 7.10
C SER A 89 3.06 8.40 8.44
N ARG A 90 1.90 9.04 8.61
CA ARG A 90 1.05 8.82 9.79
C ARG A 90 0.08 7.66 9.59
N ALA A 91 -0.32 7.41 8.36
CA ALA A 91 -1.38 6.45 8.06
C ALA A 91 -0.85 5.05 7.75
N LEU A 92 0.31 4.96 7.09
CA LEU A 92 0.85 3.69 6.63
C LEU A 92 1.47 2.91 7.79
N ARG A 93 1.11 1.64 7.88
CA ARG A 93 1.58 0.71 8.90
C ARG A 93 2.09 -0.56 8.22
N TRP A 94 3.40 -0.66 8.06
CA TRP A 94 4.02 -1.84 7.47
C TRP A 94 4.21 -2.88 8.57
N LEU A 95 3.46 -3.98 8.52
CA LEU A 95 3.40 -4.93 9.62
C LEU A 95 4.76 -5.48 10.04
N PRO A 96 5.66 -5.89 9.12
CA PRO A 96 6.99 -6.34 9.56
C PRO A 96 7.76 -5.28 10.32
N ALA A 97 7.61 -4.00 9.93
CA ALA A 97 8.37 -2.91 10.55
C ALA A 97 7.88 -2.59 11.97
N ILE A 98 6.63 -2.90 12.31
CA ILE A 98 6.11 -2.67 13.65
C ILE A 98 6.24 -3.90 14.55
N GLY A 99 6.96 -4.92 14.09
CA GLY A 99 7.31 -6.05 14.93
C GLY A 99 6.22 -7.08 15.15
N VAL A 100 5.21 -7.11 14.32
CA VAL A 100 4.18 -8.15 14.40
C VAL A 100 4.77 -9.43 13.82
N ALA A 101 4.83 -10.46 14.62
CA ALA A 101 5.41 -11.72 14.23
C ALA A 101 4.45 -12.52 13.34
#